data_d24e1c827290736cdc23ad972b67b502
#
_entry.id   d24e1c827290736cdc23ad972b67b502
#
_cell.length_a   1.000
_cell.length_b   1.000
_cell.length_c   1.000
_cell.angle_alpha   90.00
_cell.angle_beta   90.00
_cell.angle_gamma   90.00
#
_symmetry.space_group_name_H-M   'P 1'
#
loop_
_entity.id
_entity.type
_entity.pdbx_description
1 polymer ?
#
loop_
_entity_poly.entity_id
_entity_poly.type
_entity_poly.pdbx_seq_one_letter_code
_entity_poly.pdbx_strand_id
1 'polypeptide(L)'
;MDISDEGLTLDRQWIDLGHNVCGVLRGCRTASAVAARFVCAGWSSRSSSWHGYELETSWCQVEIDPIDGSDVLLNGVVDPARLDDLGRLLGFFGLPYELELSDENNALVRAIRG
;
A
#
# COMPACT_ATOMS: atom_id res chain seq x y z
N MET A 1 9.05 -14.63 5.57
CA MET A 1 8.14 -14.83 4.44
C MET A 1 7.96 -13.51 3.72
N ASP A 2 8.54 -13.43 2.55
CA ASP A 2 8.68 -12.14 1.89
C ASP A 2 8.05 -12.07 0.51
N ILE A 3 7.76 -13.22 -0.09
CA ILE A 3 7.23 -13.31 -1.43
C ILE A 3 6.05 -14.28 -1.45
N SER A 4 4.96 -13.85 -2.09
CA SER A 4 3.79 -14.71 -2.30
C SER A 4 3.12 -14.33 -3.61
N ASP A 5 2.89 -15.32 -4.45
CA ASP A 5 2.15 -15.15 -5.71
C ASP A 5 0.73 -15.67 -5.61
N GLU A 6 0.29 -15.98 -4.39
CA GLU A 6 -1.04 -16.58 -4.18
C GLU A 6 -2.17 -15.56 -4.11
N GLY A 7 -1.85 -14.28 -3.96
CA GLY A 7 -2.85 -13.24 -3.90
C GLY A 7 -3.36 -12.84 -5.28
N LEU A 8 -4.36 -11.96 -5.28
CA LEU A 8 -4.93 -11.43 -6.51
C LEU A 8 -3.96 -10.46 -7.18
N THR A 9 -4.08 -10.32 -8.50
CA THR A 9 -3.32 -9.32 -9.25
C THR A 9 -4.21 -8.13 -9.55
N LEU A 10 -3.57 -6.98 -9.79
CA LEU A 10 -4.28 -5.73 -10.07
C LEU A 10 -5.14 -5.85 -11.33
N ASP A 11 -6.40 -5.40 -11.26
CA ASP A 11 -7.29 -5.38 -12.41
C ASP A 11 -6.74 -4.47 -13.50
N ARG A 12 -6.95 -4.86 -14.74
CA ARG A 12 -6.45 -4.14 -15.91
C ARG A 12 -6.80 -2.67 -15.93
N GLN A 13 -8.00 -2.35 -15.51
CA GLN A 13 -8.49 -0.96 -15.51
C GLN A 13 -7.64 -0.01 -14.68
N TRP A 14 -6.89 -0.53 -13.71
CA TRP A 14 -6.04 0.29 -12.84
C TRP A 14 -4.58 0.31 -13.26
N ILE A 15 -4.14 -0.65 -14.08
CA ILE A 15 -2.73 -0.78 -14.46
C ILE A 15 -2.21 0.48 -15.14
N ASP A 16 -3.01 1.09 -16.00
CA ASP A 16 -2.61 2.27 -16.77
C ASP A 16 -2.86 3.60 -16.05
N LEU A 17 -3.38 3.55 -14.83
CA LEU A 17 -3.76 4.76 -14.11
C LEU A 17 -2.56 5.56 -13.61
N GLY A 18 -1.41 4.92 -13.44
CA GLY A 18 -0.24 5.55 -12.84
C GLY A 18 -0.38 5.69 -11.33
N HIS A 19 0.69 6.10 -10.67
CA HIS A 19 0.67 6.27 -9.22
C HIS A 19 -0.29 7.36 -8.81
N ASN A 20 -1.24 7.05 -7.96
CA ASN A 20 -2.25 7.99 -7.48
C ASN A 20 -2.39 8.01 -5.96
N VAL A 21 -1.70 7.13 -5.24
CA VAL A 21 -1.75 7.09 -3.79
C VAL A 21 -0.34 7.10 -3.22
N CYS A 22 -0.14 7.89 -2.17
CA CYS A 22 1.08 7.87 -1.39
C CYS A 22 0.75 8.14 0.07
N GLY A 23 1.63 7.71 0.96
CA GLY A 23 1.41 7.94 2.36
C GLY A 23 2.52 7.38 3.23
N VAL A 24 2.30 7.46 4.52
CA VAL A 24 3.23 7.00 5.55
C VAL A 24 2.49 6.12 6.54
N LEU A 25 3.11 4.99 6.86
CA LEU A 25 2.65 4.08 7.92
C LEU A 25 3.61 4.24 9.09
N ARG A 26 3.09 4.50 10.27
CA ARG A 26 3.92 4.84 11.42
C ARG A 26 4.02 3.68 12.41
N GLY A 27 5.16 3.60 13.08
CA GLY A 27 5.39 2.61 14.12
C GLY A 27 5.42 1.17 13.61
N CYS A 28 5.85 0.98 12.37
CA CYS A 28 5.81 -0.34 11.72
C CYS A 28 7.14 -1.03 11.88
N ARG A 29 7.74 -1.25 12.84
CA ARG A 29 9.04 -1.92 13.00
C ARG A 29 9.82 -2.14 11.71
N THR A 30 9.26 -2.89 10.74
CA THR A 30 9.91 -3.18 9.47
C THR A 30 8.89 -3.24 8.34
N ALA A 31 9.35 -3.04 7.10
CA ALA A 31 8.51 -3.23 5.93
C ALA A 31 8.08 -4.70 5.78
N SER A 32 8.96 -5.63 6.17
CA SER A 32 8.65 -7.07 6.15
C SER A 32 7.46 -7.40 7.05
N ALA A 33 7.38 -6.80 8.24
CA ALA A 33 6.25 -7.01 9.14
C ALA A 33 4.94 -6.51 8.54
N VAL A 34 4.98 -5.37 7.84
CA VAL A 34 3.82 -4.82 7.15
C VAL A 34 3.40 -5.75 6.01
N ALA A 35 4.36 -6.18 5.17
CA ALA A 35 4.07 -7.09 4.07
C ALA A 35 3.40 -8.38 4.56
N ALA A 36 3.86 -8.94 5.67
CA ALA A 36 3.28 -10.14 6.26
C ALA A 36 1.80 -9.95 6.62
N ARG A 37 1.43 -8.77 7.12
CA ARG A 37 0.04 -8.46 7.42
C ARG A 37 -0.84 -8.47 6.17
N PHE A 38 -0.35 -7.87 5.09
CA PHE A 38 -1.07 -7.86 3.83
C PHE A 38 -1.23 -9.25 3.24
N VAL A 39 -0.19 -10.07 3.30
CA VAL A 39 -0.26 -11.46 2.83
C VAL A 39 -1.30 -12.25 3.62
N CYS A 40 -1.36 -12.07 4.93
CA CYS A 40 -2.39 -12.71 5.76
C CYS A 40 -3.79 -12.25 5.39
N ALA A 41 -3.93 -11.07 4.80
CA ALA A 41 -5.21 -10.55 4.33
C ALA A 41 -5.54 -10.96 2.88
N GLY A 42 -4.72 -11.80 2.27
CA GLY A 42 -4.96 -12.32 0.92
C GLY A 42 -4.27 -11.57 -0.22
N TRP A 43 -3.41 -10.61 0.10
CA TRP A 43 -2.65 -9.89 -0.92
C TRP A 43 -1.42 -10.69 -1.34
N SER A 44 -0.94 -10.46 -2.56
CA SER A 44 0.37 -10.97 -2.95
C SER A 44 1.46 -9.97 -2.53
N SER A 45 2.64 -10.48 -2.29
CA SER A 45 3.79 -9.66 -1.87
C SER A 45 5.06 -10.20 -2.51
N ARG A 46 5.91 -9.28 -2.97
CA ARG A 46 7.23 -9.64 -3.49
C ARG A 46 8.22 -8.54 -3.15
N SER A 47 9.50 -8.91 -3.07
CA SER A 47 10.55 -7.92 -2.83
C SER A 47 10.66 -6.99 -4.03
N SER A 48 10.68 -5.68 -3.77
CA SER A 48 10.82 -4.65 -4.80
C SER A 48 12.19 -3.97 -4.74
N SER A 49 12.83 -4.00 -3.57
CA SER A 49 14.15 -3.39 -3.35
C SER A 49 14.83 -4.11 -2.19
N TRP A 50 15.98 -3.61 -1.73
CA TRP A 50 16.70 -4.20 -0.61
C TRP A 50 15.85 -4.43 0.63
N HIS A 51 14.98 -3.47 0.95
CA HIS A 51 14.18 -3.50 2.16
C HIS A 51 12.69 -3.27 1.89
N GLY A 52 12.33 -3.09 0.63
CA GLY A 52 10.97 -2.76 0.23
C GLY A 52 10.23 -3.95 -0.35
N TYR A 53 8.92 -3.82 -0.40
CA TYR A 53 8.02 -4.85 -0.92
C TYR A 53 6.96 -4.22 -1.81
N GLU A 54 6.55 -4.97 -2.83
CA GLU A 54 5.41 -4.63 -3.66
C GLU A 54 4.23 -5.46 -3.19
N LEU A 55 3.13 -4.82 -2.88
CA LEU A 55 1.91 -5.44 -2.38
C LEU A 55 0.81 -5.24 -3.39
N GLU A 56 0.08 -6.31 -3.71
CA GLU A 56 -0.87 -6.28 -4.80
C GLU A 56 -2.14 -7.05 -4.49
N THR A 57 -3.28 -6.49 -4.88
CA THR A 57 -4.58 -7.15 -4.94
C THR A 57 -5.33 -6.59 -6.16
N SER A 58 -6.56 -7.01 -6.39
CA SER A 58 -7.28 -6.61 -7.60
C SER A 58 -7.53 -5.11 -7.76
N TRP A 59 -7.58 -4.37 -6.66
CA TRP A 59 -7.92 -2.95 -6.69
C TRP A 59 -6.80 -2.03 -6.21
N CYS A 60 -5.63 -2.58 -5.89
CA CYS A 60 -4.53 -1.78 -5.35
C CYS A 60 -3.20 -2.48 -5.57
N GLN A 61 -2.19 -1.71 -5.95
CA GLN A 61 -0.81 -2.18 -6.02
C GLN A 61 0.08 -1.08 -5.49
N VAL A 62 0.75 -1.33 -4.37
CA VAL A 62 1.59 -0.33 -3.73
C VAL A 62 2.94 -0.92 -3.39
N GLU A 63 3.95 -0.05 -3.39
CA GLU A 63 5.26 -0.37 -2.85
C GLU A 63 5.35 0.20 -1.44
N ILE A 64 5.98 -0.55 -0.55
CA ILE A 64 6.30 -0.08 0.79
C ILE A 64 7.80 -0.14 0.98
N ASP A 65 8.37 0.94 1.48
CA ASP A 65 9.80 1.08 1.72
C ASP A 65 10.04 1.65 3.11
N PRO A 66 11.02 1.13 3.84
CA PRO A 66 11.34 1.70 5.14
C PRO A 66 11.95 3.09 4.97
N ILE A 67 11.56 3.99 5.85
CA ILE A 67 12.18 5.31 5.97
C ILE A 67 12.75 5.43 7.39
N ASP A 68 13.18 6.61 7.77
CA ASP A 68 13.84 6.79 9.06
C ASP A 68 13.00 6.29 10.23
N GLY A 69 13.64 5.60 11.16
CA GLY A 69 12.99 5.09 12.36
C GLY A 69 12.11 3.89 12.07
N SER A 70 10.90 3.89 12.61
CA SER A 70 9.95 2.79 12.50
C SER A 70 8.86 3.05 11.46
N ASP A 71 9.05 4.03 10.59
CA ASP A 71 8.03 4.41 9.62
C ASP A 71 8.29 3.76 8.27
N VAL A 72 7.22 3.60 7.50
CA VAL A 72 7.26 2.99 6.17
C VAL A 72 6.54 3.90 5.20
N LEU A 73 7.19 4.17 4.06
CA LEU A 73 6.59 4.93 2.98
C LEU A 73 5.76 3.99 2.11
N LEU A 74 4.58 4.44 1.70
CA LEU A 74 3.70 3.69 0.82
C LEU A 74 3.40 4.55 -0.41
N ASN A 75 3.53 3.96 -1.61
CA ASN A 75 3.09 4.65 -2.81
C ASN A 75 2.76 3.65 -3.91
N GLY A 76 1.84 4.02 -4.79
CA GLY A 76 1.42 3.17 -5.88
C GLY A 76 0.09 3.58 -6.47
N VAL A 77 -0.72 2.59 -6.84
CA VAL A 77 -2.01 2.82 -7.48
C VAL A 77 -3.12 2.13 -6.70
N VAL A 78 -4.25 2.81 -6.57
CA VAL A 78 -5.44 2.29 -5.90
C VAL A 78 -6.67 2.69 -6.71
N ASP A 79 -7.69 1.82 -6.72
CA ASP A 79 -9.02 2.21 -7.19
C ASP A 79 -9.48 3.40 -6.33
N PRO A 80 -9.70 4.58 -6.92
CA PRO A 80 -10.05 5.77 -6.12
C PRO A 80 -11.29 5.58 -5.23
N ALA A 81 -12.23 4.74 -5.64
CA ALA A 81 -13.44 4.47 -4.86
C ALA A 81 -13.15 3.59 -3.64
N ARG A 82 -11.97 3.00 -3.55
CA ARG A 82 -11.61 2.05 -2.49
C ARG A 82 -10.51 2.53 -1.56
N LEU A 83 -10.20 3.82 -1.60
CA LEU A 83 -9.21 4.39 -0.69
C LEU A 83 -9.58 4.13 0.77
N ASP A 84 -10.87 4.26 1.11
CA ASP A 84 -11.33 4.01 2.47
C ASP A 84 -11.16 2.55 2.89
N ASP A 85 -11.25 1.61 1.94
CA ASP A 85 -11.01 0.20 2.23
C ASP A 85 -9.54 -0.04 2.57
N LEU A 86 -8.63 0.61 1.89
CA LEU A 86 -7.21 0.55 2.23
C LEU A 86 -6.97 1.10 3.64
N GLY A 87 -7.57 2.24 3.96
CA GLY A 87 -7.46 2.83 5.29
C GLY A 87 -8.03 1.91 6.39
N ARG A 88 -9.17 1.28 6.14
CA ARG A 88 -9.75 0.32 7.08
C ARG A 88 -8.85 -0.88 7.32
N LEU A 89 -8.22 -1.37 6.26
CA LEU A 89 -7.29 -2.49 6.37
C LEU A 89 -6.10 -2.13 7.23
N LEU A 90 -5.52 -0.95 7.02
CA LEU A 90 -4.40 -0.46 7.83
C LEU A 90 -4.82 -0.29 9.29
N GLY A 91 -6.02 0.22 9.53
CA GLY A 91 -6.57 0.33 10.87
C GLY A 91 -6.78 -1.02 11.53
N PHE A 92 -7.21 -2.01 10.77
CA PHE A 92 -7.36 -3.39 11.24
C PHE A 92 -6.00 -3.97 11.65
N PHE A 93 -4.94 -3.62 10.94
CA PHE A 93 -3.57 -4.05 11.30
C PHE A 93 -3.04 -3.31 12.53
N GLY A 94 -3.72 -2.27 12.98
CA GLY A 94 -3.24 -1.45 14.08
C GLY A 94 -2.12 -0.50 13.69
N LEU A 95 -2.02 -0.14 12.42
CA LEU A 95 -0.97 0.74 11.90
C LEU A 95 -1.51 2.17 11.73
N PRO A 96 -1.01 3.14 12.48
CA PRO A 96 -1.34 4.54 12.21
C PRO A 96 -0.87 4.91 10.80
N TYR A 97 -1.69 5.64 10.08
CA TYR A 97 -1.41 5.95 8.68
C TYR A 97 -1.85 7.34 8.29
N GLU A 98 -1.22 7.86 7.24
CA GLU A 98 -1.64 9.05 6.52
C GLU A 98 -1.55 8.72 5.04
N LEU A 99 -2.65 8.84 4.30
CA LEU A 99 -2.70 8.53 2.87
C LEU A 99 -3.24 9.73 2.10
N GLU A 100 -2.65 9.98 0.93
CA GLU A 100 -3.09 11.03 0.02
C GLU A 100 -3.42 10.42 -1.33
N LEU A 101 -4.58 10.79 -1.88
CA LEU A 101 -5.02 10.39 -3.20
C LEU A 101 -4.92 11.58 -4.14
N SER A 102 -4.28 11.37 -5.29
CA SER A 102 -4.13 12.39 -6.32
C SER A 102 -4.88 11.99 -7.59
N ASP A 103 -5.25 12.97 -8.40
CA ASP A 103 -5.83 12.72 -9.71
C ASP A 103 -4.73 12.59 -10.78
N GLU A 104 -5.13 12.43 -12.03
CA GLU A 104 -4.21 12.26 -13.16
C GLU A 104 -3.33 13.48 -13.41
N ASN A 105 -3.66 14.62 -12.85
CA ASN A 105 -2.87 15.85 -12.94
C ASN A 105 -2.00 16.07 -11.70
N ASN A 106 -1.90 15.07 -10.83
CA ASN A 106 -1.18 15.13 -9.55
C ASN A 106 -1.78 16.14 -8.56
N ALA A 107 -3.04 16.51 -8.74
CA ALA A 107 -3.73 17.36 -7.79
C ALA A 107 -4.30 16.51 -6.66
N LEU A 108 -4.13 16.96 -5.41
CA LEU A 108 -4.66 16.26 -4.25
C LEU A 108 -6.19 16.23 -4.30
N VAL A 109 -6.76 15.02 -4.25
CA VAL A 109 -8.20 14.80 -4.28
C VAL A 109 -8.73 14.51 -2.89
N ARG A 110 -8.04 13.66 -2.13
CA ARG A 110 -8.44 13.28 -0.78
C ARG A 110 -7.20 13.03 0.06
N ALA A 111 -7.34 13.25 1.36
CA ALA A 111 -6.35 12.83 2.34
C ALA A 111 -7.12 12.16 3.48
N ILE A 112 -6.64 10.99 3.90
CA ILE A 112 -7.23 10.26 5.03
C ILE A 112 -6.11 9.88 6.00
N ARG A 113 -6.47 9.70 7.25
CA ARG A 113 -5.54 9.27 8.29
C ARG A 113 -6.29 8.52 9.39
N GLY A 114 -5.55 7.69 10.08
CA GLY A 114 -6.09 6.93 11.19
C GLY A 114 -5.05 6.55 12.22
#